data_e25232e4da5225fde1725b114de57a12
#
_entry.id   e25232e4da5225fde1725b114de57a12
#
_cell.length_a   1.000
_cell.length_b   1.000
_cell.length_c   1.000
_cell.angle_alpha   90.00
_cell.angle_beta   90.00
_cell.angle_gamma   90.00
#
_symmetry.space_group_name_H-M   'P 1'
#
loop_
_entity.id
_entity.type
_entity.pdbx_description
1 polymer ?
#
loop_
_entity_poly.entity_id
_entity_poly.type
_entity_poly.pdbx_seq_one_letter_code
_entity_poly.pdbx_strand_id
1 'polypeptide(L)'
;MRGGNPGLVLQPRDPSGVAEAVRWARTQPVPLSVRSGGHGISGRSTNHGGIIIDLRQLQSIEVIDPSTRRVRVEPGARWGEVAAALAPHGWALTSGDYGGVGVGGLATAGGIGFLGRSQGLTIDRLRAVEIVLADGSVVRASEAERPDLFWGVRGAGFMLGIVTAFEFEAGEVDDVGFAQLVHDVTSDVAGFLERWGAAVESSPRDTTSFLIMGPPRDGRIIAQTMNVVASDDSETILSRLQPLANTAPLIGQQAQILPYEALVVPPPAIHDAQGQPVSRSGLLDHITPEFAKQAAELLRSRATYFFQIRALGGATQDVPPDATAFAHRSAAFSVVALGATRTQLDREWDTLAHHFNGLYVSFETDRRPERLTDAYPPATLARLRELKHRYDPDHVFKDNFPLDR
;
A
#
# COMPACT_ATOMS: atom_id res chain seq x y z
N MET A 1 8.39 -12.40 3.67
CA MET A 1 8.47 -11.34 4.73
C MET A 1 9.92 -11.02 5.04
N ARG A 2 10.24 -9.79 5.47
CA ARG A 2 11.62 -9.44 5.82
C ARG A 2 12.00 -10.11 7.14
N GLY A 3 13.13 -10.82 7.16
CA GLY A 3 13.62 -11.50 8.36
C GLY A 3 14.16 -10.53 9.40
N GLY A 4 13.98 -10.85 10.67
CA GLY A 4 14.58 -10.18 11.83
C GLY A 4 14.83 -11.21 12.93
N ASN A 5 15.62 -10.82 13.92
CA ASN A 5 15.88 -11.63 15.11
C ASN A 5 15.64 -10.76 16.37
N PRO A 6 14.36 -10.51 16.73
CA PRO A 6 14.02 -9.72 17.90
C PRO A 6 14.45 -10.44 19.18
N GLY A 7 14.80 -9.66 20.23
CA GLY A 7 15.07 -10.19 21.56
C GLY A 7 13.80 -10.60 22.30
N LEU A 8 12.68 -9.91 22.02
CA LEU A 8 11.40 -10.18 22.68
C LEU A 8 10.22 -9.87 21.73
N VAL A 9 9.18 -10.69 21.79
CA VAL A 9 7.90 -10.46 21.09
C VAL A 9 6.77 -10.43 22.12
N LEU A 10 6.08 -9.30 22.23
CA LEU A 10 4.90 -9.11 23.05
C LEU A 10 3.65 -9.26 22.17
N GLN A 11 2.67 -10.02 22.64
CA GLN A 11 1.42 -10.27 21.90
C GLN A 11 0.20 -9.85 22.76
N PRO A 12 -0.09 -8.54 22.83
CA PRO A 12 -1.25 -8.04 23.53
C PRO A 12 -2.56 -8.53 22.88
N ARG A 13 -3.61 -8.64 23.68
CA ARG A 13 -4.92 -9.15 23.26
C ARG A 13 -6.01 -8.08 23.21
N ASP A 14 -5.71 -6.90 23.74
CA ASP A 14 -6.64 -5.79 23.83
C ASP A 14 -5.86 -4.45 23.87
N PRO A 15 -6.54 -3.31 23.72
CA PRO A 15 -5.89 -1.99 23.76
C PRO A 15 -5.15 -1.70 25.07
N SER A 16 -5.63 -2.21 26.21
CA SER A 16 -4.96 -2.00 27.51
C SER A 16 -3.63 -2.74 27.56
N GLY A 17 -3.57 -3.97 27.04
CA GLY A 17 -2.33 -4.72 26.89
C GLY A 17 -1.33 -4.08 25.94
N VAL A 18 -1.82 -3.44 24.85
CA VAL A 18 -0.94 -2.62 23.97
C VAL A 18 -0.38 -1.43 24.74
N ALA A 19 -1.20 -0.72 25.51
CA ALA A 19 -0.78 0.41 26.33
C ALA A 19 0.26 0.02 27.37
N GLU A 20 0.09 -1.11 28.05
CA GLU A 20 1.08 -1.65 28.99
C GLU A 20 2.39 -2.02 28.29
N ALA A 21 2.29 -2.68 27.13
CA ALA A 21 3.46 -3.04 26.31
C ALA A 21 4.25 -1.79 25.88
N VAL A 22 3.58 -0.71 25.46
CA VAL A 22 4.21 0.58 25.10
C VAL A 22 4.89 1.20 26.33
N ARG A 23 4.16 1.33 27.46
CA ARG A 23 4.74 1.89 28.71
C ARG A 23 5.98 1.15 29.18
N TRP A 24 5.97 -0.17 29.07
CA TRP A 24 7.14 -0.99 29.42
C TRP A 24 8.27 -0.84 28.38
N ALA A 25 7.96 -0.97 27.07
CA ALA A 25 8.94 -0.96 26.00
C ALA A 25 9.70 0.38 25.92
N ARG A 26 9.04 1.53 26.17
CA ARG A 26 9.69 2.86 26.15
C ARG A 26 10.79 3.04 27.20
N THR A 27 10.78 2.24 28.27
CA THR A 27 11.82 2.26 29.30
C THR A 27 13.04 1.41 28.95
N GLN A 28 12.98 0.64 27.87
CA GLN A 28 14.05 -0.27 27.48
C GLN A 28 14.98 0.41 26.46
N PRO A 29 16.33 0.28 26.60
CA PRO A 29 17.30 0.90 25.70
C PRO A 29 17.50 0.07 24.40
N VAL A 30 16.43 -0.46 23.83
CA VAL A 30 16.46 -1.33 22.64
C VAL A 30 15.42 -0.88 21.59
N PRO A 31 15.60 -1.19 20.31
CA PRO A 31 14.63 -0.83 19.26
C PRO A 31 13.26 -1.42 19.51
N LEU A 32 12.21 -0.63 19.26
CA LEU A 32 10.81 -1.06 19.24
C LEU A 32 10.34 -1.13 17.79
N SER A 33 9.64 -2.20 17.44
CA SER A 33 8.90 -2.36 16.18
C SER A 33 7.47 -2.81 16.46
N VAL A 34 6.55 -2.42 15.58
CA VAL A 34 5.14 -2.83 15.65
C VAL A 34 4.84 -3.74 14.45
N ARG A 35 4.19 -4.86 14.71
CA ARG A 35 3.84 -5.84 13.68
C ARG A 35 2.33 -6.12 13.67
N SER A 36 1.71 -5.90 12.51
CA SER A 36 0.40 -6.39 12.14
C SER A 36 0.59 -7.68 11.30
N GLY A 37 0.36 -7.67 9.98
CA GLY A 37 0.60 -8.82 9.09
C GLY A 37 2.07 -9.12 8.76
N GLY A 38 3.02 -8.23 9.05
CA GLY A 38 4.44 -8.44 8.79
C GLY A 38 4.87 -8.32 7.31
N HIS A 39 4.01 -7.85 6.42
CA HIS A 39 4.26 -7.77 4.97
C HIS A 39 5.06 -6.54 4.50
N GLY A 40 5.40 -5.62 5.40
CA GLY A 40 6.14 -4.40 5.04
C GLY A 40 7.55 -4.72 4.50
N ILE A 41 7.76 -4.51 3.20
CA ILE A 41 9.06 -4.67 2.53
C ILE A 41 10.12 -3.75 3.14
N SER A 42 9.73 -2.57 3.62
CA SER A 42 10.59 -1.60 4.31
C SER A 42 11.28 -2.17 5.56
N GLY A 43 10.75 -3.27 6.14
CA GLY A 43 11.30 -3.93 7.33
C GLY A 43 10.92 -3.29 8.66
N ARG A 44 10.00 -2.32 8.67
CA ARG A 44 9.55 -1.63 9.90
C ARG A 44 8.88 -2.53 10.94
N SER A 45 8.32 -3.66 10.50
CA SER A 45 7.61 -4.64 11.35
C SER A 45 8.54 -5.62 12.07
N THR A 46 9.86 -5.46 11.97
CA THR A 46 10.85 -6.32 12.60
C THR A 46 12.13 -5.56 12.96
N ASN A 47 12.94 -6.13 13.87
CA ASN A 47 14.23 -5.59 14.27
C ASN A 47 15.20 -6.72 14.66
N HIS A 48 16.40 -6.37 15.10
CA HIS A 48 17.39 -7.28 15.66
C HIS A 48 17.69 -6.88 17.10
N GLY A 49 17.56 -7.84 18.01
CA GLY A 49 17.83 -7.67 19.44
C GLY A 49 16.86 -6.77 20.21
N GLY A 50 15.83 -6.24 19.54
CA GLY A 50 14.86 -5.32 20.13
C GLY A 50 13.54 -6.00 20.51
N ILE A 51 12.51 -5.19 20.71
CA ILE A 51 11.16 -5.58 21.09
C ILE A 51 10.25 -5.48 19.86
N ILE A 52 9.36 -6.45 19.68
CA ILE A 52 8.24 -6.37 18.75
C ILE A 52 6.95 -6.39 19.56
N ILE A 53 6.07 -5.40 19.36
CA ILE A 53 4.66 -5.48 19.75
C ILE A 53 3.90 -6.05 18.54
N ASP A 54 3.45 -7.29 18.66
CA ASP A 54 2.79 -8.04 17.61
C ASP A 54 1.28 -8.06 17.85
N LEU A 55 0.55 -7.40 16.96
CA LEU A 55 -0.88 -7.14 17.06
C LEU A 55 -1.75 -8.28 16.52
N ARG A 56 -1.18 -9.44 16.19
CA ARG A 56 -1.90 -10.57 15.57
C ARG A 56 -3.07 -11.12 16.41
N GLN A 57 -3.14 -10.81 17.71
CA GLN A 57 -4.24 -11.22 18.58
C GLN A 57 -5.44 -10.26 18.51
N LEU A 58 -5.25 -9.04 17.98
CA LEU A 58 -6.31 -8.06 17.76
C LEU A 58 -6.80 -8.20 16.31
N GLN A 59 -7.79 -9.06 16.08
CA GLN A 59 -8.25 -9.40 14.72
C GLN A 59 -9.77 -9.36 14.55
N SER A 60 -10.48 -8.73 15.49
CA SER A 60 -11.94 -8.57 15.40
C SER A 60 -12.34 -7.72 14.18
N ILE A 61 -13.44 -8.13 13.54
CA ILE A 61 -14.09 -7.43 12.44
C ILE A 61 -15.58 -7.36 12.80
N GLU A 62 -16.13 -6.16 12.96
CA GLU A 62 -17.47 -5.92 13.44
C GLU A 62 -18.20 -4.87 12.61
N VAL A 63 -19.39 -5.17 12.13
CA VAL A 63 -20.29 -4.16 11.55
C VAL A 63 -20.95 -3.39 12.69
N ILE A 64 -20.54 -2.14 12.90
CA ILE A 64 -21.02 -1.30 14.01
C ILE A 64 -22.25 -0.47 13.66
N ASP A 65 -22.46 -0.15 12.38
CA ASP A 65 -23.67 0.52 11.89
C ASP A 65 -23.95 0.14 10.43
N PRO A 66 -24.91 -0.77 10.18
CA PRO A 66 -25.28 -1.16 8.82
C PRO A 66 -25.85 -0.01 7.96
N SER A 67 -26.54 0.95 8.58
CA SER A 67 -27.18 2.05 7.84
C SER A 67 -26.18 3.00 7.18
N THR A 68 -25.02 3.15 7.78
CA THR A 68 -23.90 3.96 7.27
C THR A 68 -22.73 3.11 6.79
N ARG A 69 -22.88 1.78 6.73
CA ARG A 69 -21.84 0.81 6.35
C ARG A 69 -20.57 0.95 7.19
N ARG A 70 -20.74 1.26 8.47
CA ARG A 70 -19.60 1.42 9.39
C ARG A 70 -19.12 0.08 9.91
N VAL A 71 -17.83 -0.14 9.77
CA VAL A 71 -17.15 -1.37 10.18
C VAL A 71 -15.96 -1.03 11.07
N ARG A 72 -15.88 -1.68 12.22
CA ARG A 72 -14.74 -1.63 13.13
C ARG A 72 -13.84 -2.83 12.85
N VAL A 73 -12.57 -2.58 12.58
CA VAL A 73 -11.58 -3.60 12.24
C VAL A 73 -10.35 -3.42 13.12
N GLU A 74 -9.88 -4.48 13.73
CA GLU A 74 -8.65 -4.49 14.51
C GLU A 74 -7.41 -4.69 13.63
N PRO A 75 -6.22 -4.18 14.05
CA PRO A 75 -5.02 -4.08 13.20
C PRO A 75 -4.41 -5.44 12.81
N GLY A 76 -4.63 -6.48 13.60
CA GLY A 76 -4.12 -7.84 13.35
C GLY A 76 -4.92 -8.62 12.32
N ALA A 77 -6.14 -8.21 12.00
CA ALA A 77 -6.94 -8.78 10.92
C ALA A 77 -6.22 -8.68 9.58
N ARG A 78 -6.53 -9.58 8.66
CA ARG A 78 -6.00 -9.59 7.30
C ARG A 78 -7.06 -9.12 6.31
N TRP A 79 -6.63 -8.50 5.22
CA TRP A 79 -7.56 -7.93 4.24
C TRP A 79 -8.48 -8.97 3.57
N GLY A 80 -8.00 -10.21 3.39
CA GLY A 80 -8.87 -11.30 2.93
C GLY A 80 -9.97 -11.65 3.94
N GLU A 81 -9.69 -11.59 5.24
CA GLU A 81 -10.68 -11.79 6.29
C GLU A 81 -11.70 -10.64 6.33
N VAL A 82 -11.24 -9.41 6.14
CA VAL A 82 -12.12 -8.23 6.02
C VAL A 82 -13.02 -8.36 4.80
N ALA A 83 -12.47 -8.72 3.63
CA ALA A 83 -13.24 -8.90 2.42
C ALA A 83 -14.33 -9.98 2.60
N ALA A 84 -13.97 -11.13 3.17
CA ALA A 84 -14.91 -12.22 3.44
C ALA A 84 -16.01 -11.82 4.47
N ALA A 85 -15.67 -11.02 5.49
CA ALA A 85 -16.64 -10.55 6.47
C ALA A 85 -17.64 -9.52 5.88
N LEU A 86 -17.21 -8.75 4.86
CA LEU A 86 -18.06 -7.74 4.23
C LEU A 86 -18.90 -8.26 3.06
N ALA A 87 -18.47 -9.34 2.41
CA ALA A 87 -19.14 -9.93 1.24
C ALA A 87 -20.63 -10.27 1.47
N PRO A 88 -21.06 -10.86 2.62
CA PRO A 88 -22.48 -11.13 2.86
C PRO A 88 -23.39 -9.89 2.89
N HIS A 89 -22.77 -8.70 3.03
CA HIS A 89 -23.48 -7.42 3.02
C HIS A 89 -23.47 -6.73 1.64
N GLY A 90 -22.80 -7.28 0.63
CA GLY A 90 -22.58 -6.63 -0.66
C GLY A 90 -21.60 -5.44 -0.52
N TRP A 91 -20.65 -5.50 0.41
CA TRP A 91 -19.72 -4.42 0.69
C TRP A 91 -18.28 -4.84 0.49
N ALA A 92 -17.44 -3.84 0.17
CA ALA A 92 -15.99 -3.99 0.17
C ALA A 92 -15.29 -2.73 0.67
N LEU A 93 -14.03 -2.91 1.04
CA LEU A 93 -13.08 -1.84 1.28
C LEU A 93 -11.93 -1.96 0.29
N THR A 94 -11.52 -0.83 -0.29
CA THR A 94 -10.26 -0.81 -1.02
C THR A 94 -9.13 -1.22 -0.07
N SER A 95 -8.32 -2.18 -0.50
CA SER A 95 -7.22 -2.77 0.29
C SER A 95 -5.97 -2.87 -0.60
N GLY A 96 -5.10 -3.84 -0.39
CA GLY A 96 -4.05 -4.16 -1.35
C GLY A 96 -4.53 -5.06 -2.49
N ASP A 97 -3.57 -5.69 -3.14
CA ASP A 97 -3.73 -6.72 -4.16
C ASP A 97 -3.49 -8.14 -3.61
N TYR A 98 -3.37 -8.28 -2.28
CA TYR A 98 -3.04 -9.53 -1.60
C TYR A 98 -3.72 -9.65 -0.23
N GLY A 99 -4.59 -10.64 -0.07
CA GLY A 99 -5.41 -10.82 1.13
C GLY A 99 -4.66 -11.16 2.41
N GLY A 100 -3.42 -11.64 2.33
CA GLY A 100 -2.58 -11.93 3.49
C GLY A 100 -2.00 -10.71 4.20
N VAL A 101 -2.10 -9.49 3.62
CA VAL A 101 -1.61 -8.25 4.22
C VAL A 101 -2.44 -7.88 5.44
N GLY A 102 -1.77 -7.51 6.54
CA GLY A 102 -2.45 -7.04 7.76
C GLY A 102 -3.00 -5.63 7.61
N VAL A 103 -4.14 -5.39 8.25
CA VAL A 103 -4.87 -4.11 8.19
C VAL A 103 -4.02 -2.96 8.73
N GLY A 104 -3.37 -3.13 9.89
CA GLY A 104 -2.72 -2.03 10.61
C GLY A 104 -1.66 -1.28 9.82
N GLY A 105 -0.78 -1.99 9.12
CA GLY A 105 0.30 -1.36 8.36
C GLY A 105 -0.20 -0.66 7.09
N LEU A 106 -1.13 -1.26 6.37
CA LEU A 106 -1.67 -0.71 5.13
C LEU A 106 -2.57 0.49 5.39
N ALA A 107 -3.47 0.40 6.36
CA ALA A 107 -4.44 1.44 6.70
C ALA A 107 -3.82 2.67 7.40
N THR A 108 -2.54 2.62 7.77
CA THR A 108 -1.80 3.78 8.31
C THR A 108 -0.85 4.43 7.30
N ALA A 109 -0.63 3.80 6.14
CA ALA A 109 0.33 4.27 5.14
C ALA A 109 -0.33 4.81 3.85
N GLY A 110 -1.58 4.43 3.57
CA GLY A 110 -2.30 4.82 2.35
C GLY A 110 -3.27 3.73 1.90
N GLY A 111 -2.74 2.62 1.41
CA GLY A 111 -3.52 1.48 0.94
C GLY A 111 -3.97 1.63 -0.51
N ILE A 112 -3.11 1.16 -1.43
CA ILE A 112 -3.34 1.14 -2.88
C ILE A 112 -3.86 -0.25 -3.26
N GLY A 113 -5.06 -0.33 -3.84
CA GLY A 113 -5.71 -1.59 -4.17
C GLY A 113 -6.62 -1.54 -5.39
N PHE A 114 -7.26 -2.66 -5.70
CA PHE A 114 -8.07 -2.84 -6.92
C PHE A 114 -9.29 -1.92 -7.01
N LEU A 115 -9.85 -1.47 -5.90
CA LEU A 115 -10.96 -0.51 -5.88
C LEU A 115 -10.49 0.95 -5.70
N GLY A 116 -9.17 1.22 -5.78
CA GLY A 116 -8.62 2.55 -5.50
C GLY A 116 -9.16 3.63 -6.45
N ARG A 117 -9.32 3.32 -7.74
CA ARG A 117 -9.83 4.28 -8.72
C ARG A 117 -11.32 4.60 -8.53
N SER A 118 -12.10 3.68 -8.00
CA SER A 118 -13.54 3.87 -7.72
C SER A 118 -13.81 4.40 -6.31
N GLN A 119 -13.03 3.98 -5.29
CA GLN A 119 -13.33 4.25 -3.88
C GLN A 119 -12.28 5.12 -3.16
N GLY A 120 -11.16 5.45 -3.79
CA GLY A 120 -10.01 6.12 -3.17
C GLY A 120 -9.06 5.14 -2.48
N LEU A 121 -8.07 5.67 -1.77
CA LEU A 121 -7.17 4.87 -0.94
C LEU A 121 -7.91 4.29 0.28
N THR A 122 -7.35 3.25 0.90
CA THR A 122 -7.92 2.68 2.14
C THR A 122 -8.10 3.75 3.23
N ILE A 123 -7.14 4.68 3.36
CA ILE A 123 -7.22 5.79 4.34
C ILE A 123 -8.36 6.77 4.06
N ASP A 124 -8.87 6.84 2.84
CA ASP A 124 -9.97 7.74 2.46
C ASP A 124 -11.33 7.21 2.94
N ARG A 125 -11.39 5.90 3.21
CA ARG A 125 -12.56 5.25 3.80
C ARG A 125 -12.56 5.24 5.33
N LEU A 126 -11.44 5.69 5.95
CA LEU A 126 -11.30 5.76 7.41
C LEU A 126 -12.14 6.91 7.98
N ARG A 127 -12.85 6.68 9.07
CA ARG A 127 -13.71 7.64 9.77
C ARG A 127 -13.25 7.92 11.19
N ALA A 128 -12.66 6.94 11.85
CA ALA A 128 -12.03 7.10 13.15
C ALA A 128 -11.00 6.01 13.40
N VAL A 129 -10.14 6.24 14.38
CA VAL A 129 -9.23 5.24 14.94
C VAL A 129 -9.23 5.30 16.46
N GLU A 130 -8.97 4.16 17.08
CA GLU A 130 -8.49 4.06 18.45
C GLU A 130 -6.97 3.83 18.38
N ILE A 131 -6.19 4.61 19.11
CA ILE A 131 -4.73 4.60 19.01
C ILE A 131 -4.09 4.71 20.40
N VAL A 132 -3.06 3.90 20.64
CA VAL A 132 -2.18 3.98 21.81
C VAL A 132 -1.01 4.89 21.49
N LEU A 133 -0.87 5.96 22.26
CA LEU A 133 0.21 6.96 22.12
C LEU A 133 1.49 6.53 22.85
N ALA A 134 2.56 7.31 22.70
CA ALA A 134 3.87 7.01 23.26
C ALA A 134 3.91 6.98 24.80
N ASP A 135 3.01 7.69 25.47
CA ASP A 135 2.85 7.67 26.94
C ASP A 135 2.00 6.48 27.43
N GLY A 136 1.45 5.69 26.50
CA GLY A 136 0.53 4.58 26.78
C GLY A 136 -0.90 5.01 27.01
N SER A 137 -1.28 6.26 26.71
CA SER A 137 -2.69 6.67 26.69
C SER A 137 -3.42 6.08 25.48
N VAL A 138 -4.65 5.62 25.69
CA VAL A 138 -5.54 5.13 24.65
C VAL A 138 -6.50 6.27 24.30
N VAL A 139 -6.48 6.71 23.06
CA VAL A 139 -7.30 7.83 22.61
C VAL A 139 -8.03 7.50 21.31
N ARG A 140 -9.18 8.14 21.10
CA ARG A 140 -9.89 8.13 19.82
C ARG A 140 -9.48 9.35 19.00
N ALA A 141 -9.32 9.18 17.67
CA ALA A 141 -9.10 10.26 16.73
C ALA A 141 -10.06 10.13 15.53
N SER A 142 -10.68 11.23 15.14
CA SER A 142 -11.62 11.36 14.03
C SER A 142 -11.63 12.80 13.52
N GLU A 143 -12.44 13.13 12.54
CA GLU A 143 -12.61 14.51 12.09
C GLU A 143 -13.15 15.45 13.21
N ALA A 144 -13.96 14.91 14.13
CA ALA A 144 -14.54 15.67 15.25
C ALA A 144 -13.68 15.63 16.52
N GLU A 145 -12.82 14.62 16.68
CA GLU A 145 -12.01 14.41 17.88
C GLU A 145 -10.54 14.24 17.50
N ARG A 146 -9.65 15.09 18.00
CA ARG A 146 -8.21 15.12 17.64
C ARG A 146 -7.98 15.08 16.12
N PRO A 147 -8.55 16.03 15.36
CA PRO A 147 -8.51 16.02 13.90
C PRO A 147 -7.09 16.09 13.33
N ASP A 148 -6.15 16.68 14.06
CA ASP A 148 -4.73 16.74 13.71
C ASP A 148 -4.06 15.36 13.77
N LEU A 149 -4.33 14.59 14.83
CA LEU A 149 -3.84 13.22 14.95
C LEU A 149 -4.48 12.32 13.88
N PHE A 150 -5.79 12.47 13.65
CA PHE A 150 -6.51 11.73 12.62
C PHE A 150 -5.97 12.03 11.21
N TRP A 151 -5.62 13.27 10.94
CA TRP A 151 -4.95 13.66 9.71
C TRP A 151 -3.62 12.92 9.54
N GLY A 152 -2.78 12.90 10.57
CA GLY A 152 -1.47 12.24 10.57
C GLY A 152 -1.55 10.72 10.42
N VAL A 153 -2.55 10.08 11.06
CA VAL A 153 -2.78 8.63 10.96
C VAL A 153 -3.05 8.20 9.51
N ARG A 154 -3.71 9.06 8.73
CA ARG A 154 -4.03 8.80 7.33
C ARG A 154 -2.83 9.07 6.39
N GLY A 155 -1.78 8.26 6.49
CA GLY A 155 -0.57 8.30 5.64
C GLY A 155 0.76 8.17 6.40
N ALA A 156 0.76 8.48 7.73
CA ALA A 156 1.96 8.43 8.58
C ALA A 156 1.67 7.86 9.99
N GLY A 157 0.56 7.14 10.16
CA GLY A 157 0.08 6.69 11.47
C GLY A 157 1.07 5.81 12.23
N PHE A 158 1.85 5.02 11.52
CA PHE A 158 2.90 4.17 12.09
C PHE A 158 4.03 4.94 12.82
N MET A 159 4.10 6.25 12.68
CA MET A 159 5.07 7.12 13.36
C MET A 159 4.49 7.82 14.60
N LEU A 160 3.18 7.80 14.79
CA LEU A 160 2.47 8.58 15.81
C LEU A 160 1.94 7.73 16.97
N GLY A 161 1.78 6.42 16.76
CA GLY A 161 1.25 5.51 17.77
C GLY A 161 0.95 4.13 17.21
N ILE A 162 0.31 3.31 18.03
CA ILE A 162 -0.18 1.98 17.66
C ILE A 162 -1.70 2.02 17.57
N VAL A 163 -2.24 1.96 16.35
CA VAL A 163 -3.69 1.87 16.15
C VAL A 163 -4.18 0.50 16.60
N THR A 164 -5.17 0.47 17.48
CA THR A 164 -5.80 -0.73 18.05
C THR A 164 -7.17 -1.02 17.44
N ALA A 165 -7.80 -0.04 16.79
CA ALA A 165 -8.97 -0.26 15.97
C ALA A 165 -9.11 0.84 14.91
N PHE A 166 -9.67 0.47 13.77
CA PHE A 166 -10.04 1.32 12.65
C PHE A 166 -11.55 1.28 12.46
N GLU A 167 -12.19 2.42 12.31
CA GLU A 167 -13.59 2.54 11.90
C GLU A 167 -13.62 2.98 10.44
N PHE A 168 -14.02 2.09 9.54
CA PHE A 168 -14.16 2.37 8.12
C PHE A 168 -15.62 2.57 7.72
N GLU A 169 -15.83 3.27 6.63
CA GLU A 169 -17.07 3.24 5.86
C GLU A 169 -16.85 2.41 4.61
N ALA A 170 -17.47 1.23 4.55
CA ALA A 170 -17.37 0.33 3.41
C ALA A 170 -18.13 0.88 2.19
N GLY A 171 -17.66 0.54 0.99
CA GLY A 171 -18.36 0.80 -0.25
C GLY A 171 -19.28 -0.36 -0.62
N GLU A 172 -20.36 -0.08 -1.35
CA GLU A 172 -21.14 -1.11 -2.01
C GLU A 172 -20.34 -1.64 -3.21
N VAL A 173 -20.35 -2.94 -3.38
CA VAL A 173 -19.67 -3.64 -4.49
C VAL A 173 -20.47 -4.89 -4.79
N ASP A 174 -20.89 -5.01 -6.03
CA ASP A 174 -21.40 -6.24 -6.63
C ASP A 174 -20.23 -7.17 -7.01
N ASP A 175 -20.48 -8.23 -7.75
CA ASP A 175 -19.43 -9.00 -8.40
C ASP A 175 -18.62 -8.09 -9.32
N VAL A 176 -17.38 -8.43 -9.55
CA VAL A 176 -16.45 -7.63 -10.36
C VAL A 176 -15.92 -8.43 -11.55
N GLY A 177 -15.71 -7.76 -12.66
CA GLY A 177 -14.94 -8.31 -13.75
C GLY A 177 -13.46 -8.35 -13.38
N PHE A 178 -12.83 -9.53 -13.46
CA PHE A 178 -11.38 -9.69 -13.29
C PHE A 178 -10.78 -10.30 -14.55
N ALA A 179 -9.70 -9.68 -15.07
CA ALA A 179 -8.96 -10.24 -16.18
C ALA A 179 -7.44 -10.21 -15.95
N GLN A 180 -6.80 -11.32 -16.24
CA GLN A 180 -5.34 -11.39 -16.43
C GLN A 180 -5.05 -11.39 -17.91
N LEU A 181 -4.24 -10.42 -18.36
CA LEU A 181 -3.78 -10.32 -19.74
C LEU A 181 -2.26 -10.46 -19.75
N VAL A 182 -1.75 -11.30 -20.65
CA VAL A 182 -0.32 -11.57 -20.81
C VAL A 182 0.10 -11.14 -22.21
N HIS A 183 1.05 -10.20 -22.26
CA HIS A 183 1.53 -9.62 -23.51
C HIS A 183 3.00 -9.96 -23.73
N ASP A 184 3.37 -10.25 -24.97
CA ASP A 184 4.76 -10.25 -25.40
C ASP A 184 5.16 -8.83 -25.84
N VAL A 185 6.00 -8.21 -25.04
CA VAL A 185 6.45 -6.82 -25.26
C VAL A 185 7.92 -6.73 -25.65
N THR A 186 8.52 -7.85 -26.03
CA THR A 186 9.95 -8.00 -26.30
C THR A 186 10.48 -6.97 -27.32
N SER A 187 9.73 -6.77 -28.38
CA SER A 187 10.12 -5.86 -29.48
C SER A 187 9.95 -4.38 -29.14
N ASP A 188 9.01 -4.03 -28.23
CA ASP A 188 8.66 -2.63 -27.96
C ASP A 188 8.14 -2.45 -26.50
N VAL A 189 9.04 -2.57 -25.53
CA VAL A 189 8.71 -2.39 -24.12
C VAL A 189 8.27 -0.95 -23.82
N ALA A 190 8.97 0.04 -24.37
CA ALA A 190 8.67 1.44 -24.11
C ALA A 190 7.30 1.83 -24.68
N GLY A 191 7.05 1.55 -25.97
CA GLY A 191 5.76 1.83 -26.56
C GLY A 191 4.60 1.08 -25.93
N PHE A 192 4.83 -0.15 -25.40
CA PHE A 192 3.83 -0.84 -24.60
C PHE A 192 3.49 -0.05 -23.31
N LEU A 193 4.50 0.39 -22.56
CA LEU A 193 4.29 1.16 -21.33
C LEU A 193 3.49 2.44 -21.61
N GLU A 194 3.83 3.16 -22.69
CA GLU A 194 3.10 4.36 -23.11
C GLU A 194 1.63 4.05 -23.44
N ARG A 195 1.37 3.06 -24.29
CA ARG A 195 0.01 2.67 -24.69
C ARG A 195 -0.82 2.16 -23.51
N TRP A 196 -0.19 1.35 -22.61
CA TRP A 196 -0.86 0.86 -21.41
C TRP A 196 -1.16 2.02 -20.45
N GLY A 197 -0.22 2.93 -20.23
CA GLY A 197 -0.42 4.12 -19.40
C GLY A 197 -1.58 4.97 -19.92
N ALA A 198 -1.60 5.29 -21.22
CA ALA A 198 -2.68 6.05 -21.85
C ALA A 198 -4.03 5.34 -21.75
N ALA A 199 -4.07 4.00 -21.93
CA ALA A 199 -5.28 3.21 -21.79
C ALA A 199 -5.82 3.25 -20.34
N VAL A 200 -4.93 3.18 -19.33
CA VAL A 200 -5.31 3.30 -17.92
C VAL A 200 -5.82 4.70 -17.59
N GLU A 201 -5.13 5.74 -18.03
CA GLU A 201 -5.51 7.13 -17.74
C GLU A 201 -6.87 7.49 -18.38
N SER A 202 -7.16 6.97 -19.58
CA SER A 202 -8.43 7.18 -20.27
C SER A 202 -9.56 6.29 -19.78
N SER A 203 -9.25 5.25 -18.99
CA SER A 203 -10.28 4.33 -18.47
C SER A 203 -11.19 5.02 -17.45
N PRO A 204 -12.49 4.69 -17.44
CA PRO A 204 -13.38 5.11 -16.37
C PRO A 204 -12.90 4.67 -14.98
N ARG A 205 -13.46 5.29 -13.93
CA ARG A 205 -13.07 5.05 -12.53
C ARG A 205 -13.36 3.64 -12.03
N ASP A 206 -14.31 2.96 -12.67
CA ASP A 206 -14.66 1.56 -12.41
C ASP A 206 -13.57 0.57 -12.81
N THR A 207 -12.55 1.01 -13.55
CA THR A 207 -11.50 0.17 -14.13
C THR A 207 -10.14 0.45 -13.50
N THR A 208 -9.55 -0.57 -12.90
CA THR A 208 -8.20 -0.51 -12.31
C THR A 208 -7.31 -1.56 -12.99
N SER A 209 -6.09 -1.19 -13.35
CA SER A 209 -5.10 -2.11 -13.95
C SER A 209 -3.78 -2.05 -13.19
N PHE A 210 -3.25 -3.21 -12.84
CA PHE A 210 -1.91 -3.37 -12.26
C PHE A 210 -1.03 -4.15 -13.23
N LEU A 211 0.14 -3.64 -13.51
CA LEU A 211 1.13 -4.21 -14.42
C LEU A 211 2.28 -4.84 -13.64
N ILE A 212 2.65 -6.06 -13.99
CA ILE A 212 3.84 -6.75 -13.48
C ILE A 212 4.73 -7.13 -14.65
N MET A 213 6.03 -6.85 -14.52
CA MET A 213 7.06 -7.22 -15.47
C MET A 213 8.31 -7.72 -14.75
N GLY A 214 9.18 -8.40 -15.48
CA GLY A 214 10.49 -8.83 -15.01
C GLY A 214 11.55 -8.61 -16.08
N PRO A 215 12.82 -8.94 -15.77
CA PRO A 215 13.90 -8.87 -16.73
C PRO A 215 13.70 -9.90 -17.86
N PRO A 216 14.41 -9.77 -18.98
CA PRO A 216 14.33 -10.73 -20.07
C PRO A 216 14.62 -12.16 -19.60
N ARG A 217 13.74 -13.10 -19.96
CA ARG A 217 13.91 -14.55 -19.78
C ARG A 217 13.85 -15.22 -21.16
N ASP A 218 14.85 -16.00 -21.50
CA ASP A 218 15.00 -16.63 -22.82
C ASP A 218 14.83 -15.63 -23.98
N GLY A 219 15.39 -14.43 -23.80
CA GLY A 219 15.31 -13.34 -24.76
C GLY A 219 13.97 -12.61 -24.84
N ARG A 220 12.98 -12.99 -24.04
CA ARG A 220 11.62 -12.38 -24.04
C ARG A 220 11.37 -11.54 -22.80
N ILE A 221 10.63 -10.45 -22.98
CA ILE A 221 10.06 -9.63 -21.91
C ILE A 221 8.54 -9.76 -21.99
N ILE A 222 7.97 -10.25 -20.90
CA ILE A 222 6.54 -10.49 -20.75
C ILE A 222 5.96 -9.45 -19.79
N ALA A 223 4.85 -8.85 -20.19
CA ALA A 223 4.05 -7.98 -19.35
C ALA A 223 2.77 -8.71 -18.96
N GLN A 224 2.48 -8.77 -17.68
CA GLN A 224 1.23 -9.32 -17.15
C GLN A 224 0.44 -8.20 -16.51
N THR A 225 -0.81 -8.00 -16.92
CA THR A 225 -1.72 -7.07 -16.26
C THR A 225 -2.81 -7.82 -15.50
N MET A 226 -3.15 -7.29 -14.33
CA MET A 226 -4.33 -7.67 -13.55
C MET A 226 -5.30 -6.50 -13.61
N ASN A 227 -6.46 -6.76 -14.18
CA ASN A 227 -7.44 -5.73 -14.49
C ASN A 227 -8.73 -6.04 -13.74
N VAL A 228 -9.25 -5.06 -13.02
CA VAL A 228 -10.52 -5.16 -12.27
C VAL A 228 -11.46 -4.10 -12.80
N VAL A 229 -12.66 -4.53 -13.13
CA VAL A 229 -13.79 -3.64 -13.49
C VAL A 229 -14.85 -3.80 -12.40
N ALA A 230 -15.17 -2.71 -11.70
CA ALA A 230 -16.19 -2.72 -10.64
C ALA A 230 -17.60 -2.72 -11.28
N SER A 231 -17.95 -3.83 -11.90
CA SER A 231 -19.22 -4.10 -12.56
C SER A 231 -19.39 -5.62 -12.72
N ASP A 232 -20.62 -6.10 -12.64
CA ASP A 232 -21.05 -7.46 -12.93
C ASP A 232 -21.61 -7.61 -14.36
N ASP A 233 -21.82 -6.50 -15.09
CA ASP A 233 -22.29 -6.50 -16.45
C ASP A 233 -21.19 -6.87 -17.45
N SER A 234 -21.36 -7.99 -18.13
CA SER A 234 -20.36 -8.57 -19.03
C SER A 234 -20.02 -7.67 -20.23
N GLU A 235 -21.00 -6.91 -20.77
CA GLU A 235 -20.77 -6.00 -21.91
C GLU A 235 -19.92 -4.81 -21.45
N THR A 236 -20.22 -4.20 -20.31
CA THR A 236 -19.42 -3.18 -19.66
C THR A 236 -17.99 -3.68 -19.41
N ILE A 237 -17.83 -4.86 -18.80
CA ILE A 237 -16.52 -5.45 -18.50
C ILE A 237 -15.69 -5.60 -19.78
N LEU A 238 -16.25 -6.19 -20.83
CA LEU A 238 -15.54 -6.38 -22.09
C LEU A 238 -15.16 -5.06 -22.75
N SER A 239 -16.05 -4.06 -22.72
CA SER A 239 -15.77 -2.73 -23.27
C SER A 239 -14.63 -2.02 -22.55
N ARG A 240 -14.50 -2.19 -21.21
CA ARG A 240 -13.43 -1.65 -20.39
C ARG A 240 -12.09 -2.35 -20.60
N LEU A 241 -12.13 -3.67 -20.83
CA LEU A 241 -10.91 -4.48 -20.98
C LEU A 241 -10.30 -4.38 -22.38
N GLN A 242 -11.11 -4.11 -23.40
CA GLN A 242 -10.67 -4.10 -24.81
C GLN A 242 -9.49 -3.12 -25.08
N PRO A 243 -9.50 -1.85 -24.60
CA PRO A 243 -8.38 -0.95 -24.77
C PRO A 243 -7.08 -1.46 -24.14
N LEU A 244 -7.18 -2.11 -22.96
CA LEU A 244 -6.03 -2.69 -22.26
C LEU A 244 -5.47 -3.91 -23.00
N ALA A 245 -6.35 -4.75 -23.55
CA ALA A 245 -5.98 -5.92 -24.35
C ALA A 245 -5.26 -5.54 -25.64
N ASN A 246 -5.56 -4.38 -26.22
CA ASN A 246 -5.00 -3.91 -27.49
C ASN A 246 -3.64 -3.22 -27.36
N THR A 247 -3.06 -3.14 -26.16
CA THR A 247 -1.79 -2.40 -25.91
C THR A 247 -0.57 -3.08 -26.53
N ALA A 248 -0.56 -4.40 -26.63
CA ALA A 248 0.47 -5.20 -27.31
C ALA A 248 -0.09 -6.58 -27.71
N PRO A 249 0.65 -7.40 -28.50
CA PRO A 249 0.23 -8.75 -28.83
C PRO A 249 -0.06 -9.58 -27.58
N LEU A 250 -1.31 -10.09 -27.48
CA LEU A 250 -1.73 -11.01 -26.43
C LEU A 250 -1.21 -12.42 -26.70
N ILE A 251 -0.59 -13.04 -25.70
CA ILE A 251 -0.13 -14.43 -25.71
C ILE A 251 -0.86 -15.30 -24.67
N GLY A 252 -1.67 -14.67 -23.80
CA GLY A 252 -2.54 -15.35 -22.86
C GLY A 252 -3.54 -14.39 -22.26
N GLN A 253 -4.74 -14.91 -21.98
CA GLN A 253 -5.79 -14.15 -21.32
C GLN A 253 -6.69 -15.06 -20.52
N GLN A 254 -7.18 -14.55 -19.40
CA GLN A 254 -8.24 -15.13 -18.60
C GLN A 254 -9.14 -14.00 -18.12
N ALA A 255 -10.44 -14.14 -18.28
CA ALA A 255 -11.42 -13.19 -17.75
C ALA A 255 -12.57 -13.94 -17.09
N GLN A 256 -13.07 -13.40 -15.99
CA GLN A 256 -14.17 -13.98 -15.22
C GLN A 256 -14.91 -12.89 -14.43
N ILE A 257 -16.16 -13.14 -14.11
CA ILE A 257 -16.93 -12.37 -13.14
C ILE A 257 -16.88 -13.15 -11.83
N LEU A 258 -16.58 -12.47 -10.72
CA LEU A 258 -16.43 -13.11 -9.42
C LEU A 258 -16.67 -12.12 -8.28
N PRO A 259 -17.06 -12.58 -7.08
CA PRO A 259 -17.19 -11.71 -5.92
C PRO A 259 -15.82 -11.13 -5.52
N TYR A 260 -15.85 -9.88 -5.05
CA TYR A 260 -14.60 -9.13 -4.75
C TYR A 260 -13.67 -9.86 -3.75
N GLU A 261 -14.24 -10.55 -2.74
CA GLU A 261 -13.44 -11.30 -1.78
C GLU A 261 -12.60 -12.41 -2.43
N ALA A 262 -13.03 -12.95 -3.57
CA ALA A 262 -12.24 -13.93 -4.31
C ALA A 262 -10.97 -13.37 -4.96
N LEU A 263 -10.86 -12.04 -5.11
CA LEU A 263 -9.62 -11.38 -5.57
C LEU A 263 -8.60 -11.20 -4.44
N VAL A 264 -9.06 -11.05 -3.21
CA VAL A 264 -8.23 -10.66 -2.07
C VAL A 264 -7.90 -11.89 -1.20
N VAL A 265 -7.76 -13.05 -1.83
CA VAL A 265 -7.42 -14.30 -1.14
C VAL A 265 -5.92 -14.36 -0.87
N PRO A 266 -5.46 -14.81 0.31
CA PRO A 266 -4.07 -15.18 0.50
C PRO A 266 -3.77 -16.41 -0.35
N PRO A 267 -2.75 -16.42 -1.22
CA PRO A 267 -2.34 -17.63 -1.92
C PRO A 267 -1.91 -18.70 -0.91
N PRO A 268 -2.13 -19.98 -1.22
CA PRO A 268 -1.72 -21.06 -0.34
C PRO A 268 -0.22 -21.00 -0.08
N ALA A 269 0.16 -20.89 1.19
CA ALA A 269 1.46 -21.18 1.84
C ALA A 269 2.81 -20.77 1.19
N ILE A 270 2.85 -20.13 0.01
CA ILE A 270 4.09 -19.94 -0.76
C ILE A 270 4.80 -18.61 -0.48
N HIS A 271 4.27 -17.73 0.35
CA HIS A 271 4.81 -16.38 0.57
C HIS A 271 5.72 -16.23 1.80
N ASP A 272 6.28 -17.32 2.31
CA ASP A 272 7.44 -17.26 3.21
C ASP A 272 8.75 -17.03 2.44
N ALA A 273 8.71 -16.20 1.41
CA ALA A 273 9.92 -15.75 0.74
C ALA A 273 10.80 -15.03 1.78
N GLN A 274 11.70 -15.78 2.35
CA GLN A 274 12.73 -15.27 3.24
C GLN A 274 13.74 -14.51 2.38
N GLY A 275 13.92 -13.23 2.65
CA GLY A 275 14.88 -12.41 1.93
C GLY A 275 14.90 -10.99 2.47
N GLN A 276 15.91 -10.24 2.08
CA GLN A 276 15.99 -8.80 2.33
C GLN A 276 15.96 -8.07 0.98
N PRO A 277 14.81 -8.03 0.30
CA PRO A 277 14.73 -7.39 -1.00
C PRO A 277 15.10 -5.91 -0.86
N VAL A 278 15.84 -5.41 -1.83
CA VAL A 278 16.00 -3.98 -2.04
C VAL A 278 14.81 -3.54 -2.87
N SER A 279 14.06 -2.58 -2.38
CA SER A 279 12.87 -2.03 -3.05
C SER A 279 13.00 -0.54 -3.22
N ARG A 280 12.56 -0.04 -4.37
CA ARG A 280 12.42 1.39 -4.68
C ARG A 280 10.99 1.66 -5.06
N SER A 281 10.50 2.82 -4.67
CA SER A 281 9.15 3.27 -4.94
C SER A 281 9.15 4.68 -5.53
N GLY A 282 8.26 4.92 -6.50
CA GLY A 282 8.03 6.22 -7.10
C GLY A 282 6.55 6.42 -7.43
N LEU A 283 6.08 7.66 -7.34
CA LEU A 283 4.74 8.07 -7.74
C LEU A 283 4.82 8.95 -8.97
N LEU A 284 4.05 8.62 -10.00
CA LEU A 284 4.00 9.30 -11.29
C LEU A 284 2.64 9.89 -11.57
N ASP A 285 2.59 11.08 -12.14
CA ASP A 285 1.36 11.66 -12.68
C ASP A 285 1.01 11.04 -14.05
N HIS A 286 2.02 10.80 -14.91
CA HIS A 286 1.85 10.26 -16.25
C HIS A 286 2.98 9.31 -16.64
N ILE A 287 2.69 8.30 -17.48
CA ILE A 287 3.72 7.50 -18.14
C ILE A 287 4.14 8.23 -19.43
N THR A 288 5.21 9.02 -19.32
CA THR A 288 5.76 9.75 -20.46
C THR A 288 6.65 8.84 -21.34
N PRO A 289 6.89 9.20 -22.64
CA PRO A 289 7.80 8.45 -23.51
C PRO A 289 9.22 8.32 -22.92
N GLU A 290 9.70 9.36 -22.23
CA GLU A 290 11.03 9.34 -21.63
C GLU A 290 11.08 8.36 -20.43
N PHE A 291 10.09 8.42 -19.52
CA PHE A 291 9.97 7.45 -18.44
C PHE A 291 9.87 6.01 -18.99
N ALA A 292 9.04 5.79 -20.00
CA ALA A 292 8.83 4.46 -20.60
C ALA A 292 10.14 3.90 -21.19
N LYS A 293 10.93 4.73 -21.86
CA LYS A 293 12.25 4.37 -22.39
C LYS A 293 13.21 3.97 -21.27
N GLN A 294 13.34 4.80 -20.24
CA GLN A 294 14.25 4.52 -19.11
C GLN A 294 13.80 3.31 -18.28
N ALA A 295 12.48 3.11 -18.08
CA ALA A 295 11.94 1.92 -17.44
C ALA A 295 12.25 0.65 -18.26
N ALA A 296 12.22 0.72 -19.60
CA ALA A 296 12.61 -0.38 -20.46
C ALA A 296 14.13 -0.70 -20.34
N GLU A 297 14.95 0.31 -20.15
CA GLU A 297 16.40 0.15 -19.90
C GLU A 297 16.64 -0.51 -18.54
N LEU A 298 15.95 -0.07 -17.47
CA LEU A 298 15.98 -0.72 -16.14
C LEU A 298 15.63 -2.22 -16.24
N LEU A 299 14.57 -2.57 -16.96
CA LEU A 299 14.19 -3.98 -17.14
C LEU A 299 15.27 -4.79 -17.87
N ARG A 300 15.88 -4.24 -18.93
CA ARG A 300 16.93 -4.88 -19.72
C ARG A 300 18.25 -5.01 -18.95
N SER A 301 18.55 -4.07 -18.03
CA SER A 301 19.77 -4.09 -17.21
C SER A 301 19.83 -5.27 -16.23
N ARG A 302 18.70 -5.93 -15.95
CA ARG A 302 18.53 -6.98 -14.93
C ARG A 302 18.84 -6.53 -13.50
N ALA A 303 18.89 -5.23 -13.24
CA ALA A 303 19.03 -4.67 -11.90
C ALA A 303 17.77 -4.91 -11.04
N THR A 304 16.62 -5.06 -11.70
CA THR A 304 15.36 -5.46 -11.09
C THR A 304 14.95 -6.86 -11.52
N TYR A 305 14.42 -7.66 -10.58
CA TYR A 305 13.81 -8.97 -10.87
C TYR A 305 12.28 -8.92 -10.82
N PHE A 306 11.72 -7.83 -10.29
CA PHE A 306 10.28 -7.58 -10.21
C PHE A 306 10.03 -6.08 -10.38
N PHE A 307 9.23 -5.73 -11.36
CA PHE A 307 8.81 -4.36 -11.65
C PHE A 307 7.30 -4.33 -11.70
N GLN A 308 6.69 -3.44 -10.94
CA GLN A 308 5.24 -3.32 -10.87
C GLN A 308 4.82 -1.87 -10.99
N ILE A 309 3.76 -1.64 -11.75
CA ILE A 309 3.05 -0.35 -11.79
C ILE A 309 1.60 -0.61 -11.38
N ARG A 310 1.13 0.10 -10.36
CA ARG A 310 -0.27 0.09 -9.93
C ARG A 310 -0.96 1.37 -10.37
N ALA A 311 -2.09 1.25 -11.05
CA ALA A 311 -2.93 2.39 -11.38
C ALA A 311 -3.48 3.05 -10.11
N LEU A 312 -3.40 4.37 -10.08
CA LEU A 312 -4.04 5.29 -9.16
C LEU A 312 -4.99 6.19 -9.97
N GLY A 313 -5.20 7.42 -9.55
CA GLY A 313 -6.12 8.33 -10.21
C GLY A 313 -7.58 8.09 -9.80
N GLY A 314 -8.52 8.60 -10.56
CA GLY A 314 -9.94 8.50 -10.22
C GLY A 314 -10.25 9.07 -8.83
N ALA A 315 -10.95 8.32 -7.98
CA ALA A 315 -11.35 8.76 -6.65
C ALA A 315 -10.17 9.10 -5.71
N THR A 316 -8.95 8.61 -5.97
CA THR A 316 -7.78 8.99 -5.17
C THR A 316 -7.40 10.46 -5.36
N GLN A 317 -7.72 11.03 -6.52
CA GLN A 317 -7.46 12.43 -6.89
C GLN A 317 -8.57 13.39 -6.45
N ASP A 318 -9.75 12.89 -6.03
CA ASP A 318 -10.82 13.73 -5.49
C ASP A 318 -10.49 14.30 -4.10
N VAL A 319 -9.55 13.66 -3.40
CA VAL A 319 -9.12 14.07 -2.06
C VAL A 319 -8.05 15.14 -2.16
N PRO A 320 -8.24 16.34 -1.54
CA PRO A 320 -7.21 17.38 -1.55
C PRO A 320 -5.86 16.90 -0.99
N PRO A 321 -4.72 17.39 -1.51
CA PRO A 321 -3.38 16.97 -1.08
C PRO A 321 -3.09 17.21 0.40
N ASP A 322 -3.75 18.17 1.03
CA ASP A 322 -3.59 18.54 2.44
C ASP A 322 -4.61 17.88 3.39
N ALA A 323 -5.59 17.14 2.84
CA ALA A 323 -6.63 16.47 3.63
C ALA A 323 -6.14 15.30 4.48
N THR A 324 -4.98 14.72 4.13
CA THR A 324 -4.35 13.60 4.84
C THR A 324 -2.82 13.73 4.78
N ALA A 325 -2.10 12.96 5.58
CA ALA A 325 -0.64 12.92 5.48
C ALA A 325 -0.12 12.24 4.19
N PHE A 326 -0.97 11.51 3.46
CA PHE A 326 -0.66 11.08 2.09
C PHE A 326 -0.97 12.21 1.12
N ALA A 327 0.04 13.01 0.77
CA ALA A 327 -0.13 14.25 0.01
C ALA A 327 -0.07 14.10 -1.52
N HIS A 328 0.43 12.96 -2.03
CA HIS A 328 0.68 12.74 -3.47
C HIS A 328 -0.60 12.34 -4.24
N ARG A 329 -1.60 13.25 -4.23
CA ARG A 329 -2.93 12.98 -4.79
C ARG A 329 -3.02 13.12 -6.31
N SER A 330 -2.09 13.83 -6.94
CA SER A 330 -2.01 13.94 -8.41
C SER A 330 -1.57 12.64 -9.09
N ALA A 331 -0.89 11.77 -8.36
CA ALA A 331 -0.33 10.55 -8.93
C ALA A 331 -1.38 9.65 -9.60
N ALA A 332 -1.14 9.30 -10.86
CA ALA A 332 -1.92 8.30 -11.60
C ALA A 332 -1.31 6.90 -11.51
N PHE A 333 -0.05 6.78 -11.09
CA PHE A 333 0.65 5.51 -11.00
C PHE A 333 1.58 5.42 -9.79
N SER A 334 1.63 4.23 -9.17
CA SER A 334 2.63 3.85 -8.18
C SER A 334 3.57 2.80 -8.77
N VAL A 335 4.84 3.14 -8.89
CA VAL A 335 5.89 2.31 -9.50
C VAL A 335 6.74 1.69 -8.40
N VAL A 336 7.03 0.39 -8.53
CA VAL A 336 7.88 -0.35 -7.59
C VAL A 336 8.87 -1.22 -8.36
N ALA A 337 10.14 -1.18 -7.97
CA ALA A 337 11.16 -2.12 -8.45
C ALA A 337 11.82 -2.85 -7.30
N LEU A 338 11.96 -4.17 -7.42
CA LEU A 338 12.70 -5.01 -6.49
C LEU A 338 13.99 -5.50 -7.12
N GLY A 339 15.11 -5.27 -6.44
CA GLY A 339 16.44 -5.74 -6.87
C GLY A 339 17.11 -6.64 -5.85
N ALA A 340 18.08 -7.41 -6.31
CA ALA A 340 18.86 -8.29 -5.44
C ALA A 340 19.89 -7.52 -4.61
N THR A 341 20.46 -6.45 -5.17
CA THR A 341 21.48 -5.64 -4.50
C THR A 341 21.14 -4.15 -4.61
N ARG A 342 21.47 -3.40 -3.54
CA ARG A 342 21.27 -1.95 -3.49
C ARG A 342 22.03 -1.25 -4.61
N THR A 343 23.31 -1.52 -4.76
CA THR A 343 24.19 -0.79 -5.71
C THR A 343 23.71 -0.92 -7.16
N GLN A 344 23.25 -2.12 -7.55
CA GLN A 344 22.76 -2.31 -8.92
C GLN A 344 21.41 -1.62 -9.14
N LEU A 345 20.48 -1.76 -8.18
CA LEU A 345 19.16 -1.16 -8.31
C LEU A 345 19.25 0.37 -8.26
N ASP A 346 20.02 0.95 -7.32
CA ASP A 346 20.14 2.41 -7.18
C ASP A 346 20.70 3.05 -8.45
N ARG A 347 21.75 2.47 -9.05
CA ARG A 347 22.35 3.00 -10.27
C ARG A 347 21.34 3.19 -11.40
N GLU A 348 20.44 2.22 -11.59
CA GLU A 348 19.44 2.27 -12.66
C GLU A 348 18.20 3.07 -12.20
N TRP A 349 17.75 2.91 -10.95
CA TRP A 349 16.59 3.59 -10.42
C TRP A 349 16.79 5.10 -10.29
N ASP A 350 17.99 5.55 -9.89
CA ASP A 350 18.27 6.98 -9.73
C ASP A 350 18.21 7.74 -11.08
N THR A 351 18.33 7.05 -12.22
CA THR A 351 18.06 7.65 -13.54
C THR A 351 16.58 7.98 -13.74
N LEU A 352 15.68 7.27 -13.07
CA LEU A 352 14.24 7.49 -13.13
C LEU A 352 13.75 8.52 -12.10
N ALA A 353 14.59 8.90 -11.13
CA ALA A 353 14.16 9.67 -9.96
C ALA A 353 13.49 11.01 -10.31
N HIS A 354 13.94 11.68 -11.39
CA HIS A 354 13.42 12.97 -11.84
C HIS A 354 11.99 12.91 -12.42
N HIS A 355 11.46 11.72 -12.72
CA HIS A 355 10.08 11.55 -13.16
C HIS A 355 9.09 11.48 -12.01
N PHE A 356 9.56 11.15 -10.80
CA PHE A 356 8.68 10.90 -9.66
C PHE A 356 8.40 12.17 -8.87
N ASN A 357 7.12 12.41 -8.59
CA ASN A 357 6.65 13.50 -7.73
C ASN A 357 6.59 13.11 -6.25
N GLY A 358 6.93 11.86 -5.94
CA GLY A 358 6.94 11.32 -4.58
C GLY A 358 7.18 9.83 -4.55
N LEU A 359 7.01 9.24 -3.37
CA LEU A 359 7.11 7.80 -3.16
C LEU A 359 6.03 7.26 -2.23
N TYR A 360 5.78 5.95 -2.31
CA TYR A 360 4.91 5.24 -1.39
C TYR A 360 5.74 4.49 -0.33
N VAL A 361 5.67 4.94 0.91
CA VAL A 361 6.52 4.48 2.03
C VAL A 361 6.51 2.97 2.29
N SER A 362 5.41 2.29 1.94
CA SER A 362 5.28 0.84 2.19
C SER A 362 6.21 -0.01 1.33
N PHE A 363 6.65 0.52 0.19
CA PHE A 363 7.52 -0.19 -0.75
C PHE A 363 8.94 0.39 -0.82
N GLU A 364 9.29 1.39 0.00
CA GLU A 364 10.62 1.99 -0.02
C GLU A 364 11.53 1.39 1.05
N THR A 365 12.74 1.00 0.65
CA THR A 365 13.80 0.53 1.54
C THR A 365 15.02 1.45 1.60
N ASP A 366 15.04 2.50 0.78
CA ASP A 366 16.08 3.52 0.82
C ASP A 366 15.88 4.44 2.02
N ARG A 367 16.98 4.69 2.73
CA ARG A 367 17.01 5.51 3.95
C ARG A 367 17.85 6.78 3.77
N ARG A 368 18.18 7.13 2.53
CA ARG A 368 18.82 8.41 2.22
C ARG A 368 17.92 9.54 2.70
N PRO A 369 18.47 10.63 3.29
CA PRO A 369 17.66 11.71 3.88
C PRO A 369 16.65 12.35 2.92
N GLU A 370 17.00 12.46 1.66
CA GLU A 370 16.11 13.01 0.61
C GLU A 370 14.85 12.18 0.40
N ARG A 371 14.86 10.87 0.70
CA ARG A 371 13.66 10.03 0.61
C ARG A 371 12.54 10.47 1.55
N LEU A 372 12.88 11.15 2.63
CA LEU A 372 11.88 11.69 3.57
C LEU A 372 11.06 12.82 2.90
N THR A 373 11.72 13.71 2.14
CA THR A 373 11.04 14.78 1.41
C THR A 373 10.28 14.29 0.17
N ASP A 374 10.73 13.18 -0.42
CA ASP A 374 9.97 12.52 -1.48
C ASP A 374 8.71 11.81 -0.94
N ALA A 375 8.79 11.26 0.28
CA ALA A 375 7.62 10.66 0.94
C ALA A 375 6.60 11.70 1.40
N TYR A 376 7.09 12.81 1.95
CA TYR A 376 6.28 13.87 2.54
C TYR A 376 6.76 15.24 2.04
N PRO A 377 5.98 15.95 1.21
CA PRO A 377 6.30 17.31 0.80
C PRO A 377 6.56 18.24 1.98
N PRO A 378 7.33 19.33 1.82
CA PRO A 378 7.81 20.16 2.94
C PRO A 378 6.74 20.60 3.93
N ALA A 379 5.55 21.02 3.47
CA ALA A 379 4.45 21.43 4.33
C ALA A 379 3.88 20.26 5.15
N THR A 380 3.70 19.09 4.51
CA THR A 380 3.27 17.86 5.16
C THR A 380 4.28 17.41 6.21
N LEU A 381 5.57 17.44 5.86
CA LEU A 381 6.67 17.06 6.76
C LEU A 381 6.75 17.97 7.97
N ALA A 382 6.60 19.30 7.80
CA ALA A 382 6.57 20.25 8.90
C ALA A 382 5.43 19.92 9.89
N ARG A 383 4.22 19.70 9.37
CA ARG A 383 3.05 19.33 10.18
C ARG A 383 3.24 17.97 10.90
N LEU A 384 3.83 16.98 10.22
CA LEU A 384 4.15 15.69 10.84
C LEU A 384 5.16 15.81 11.98
N ARG A 385 6.17 16.68 11.86
CA ARG A 385 7.13 16.97 12.92
C ARG A 385 6.47 17.61 14.15
N GLU A 386 5.54 18.54 13.96
CA GLU A 386 4.74 19.11 15.04
C GLU A 386 3.90 18.05 15.76
N LEU A 387 3.24 17.17 15.01
CA LEU A 387 2.48 16.05 15.57
C LEU A 387 3.39 15.08 16.33
N LYS A 388 4.54 14.74 15.76
CA LYS A 388 5.53 13.89 16.41
C LYS A 388 5.99 14.47 17.74
N HIS A 389 6.35 15.76 17.76
CA HIS A 389 6.74 16.45 18.99
C HIS A 389 5.61 16.45 20.04
N ARG A 390 4.35 16.55 19.63
CA ARG A 390 3.19 16.57 20.53
C ARG A 390 2.84 15.19 21.07
N TYR A 391 2.79 14.16 20.21
CA TYR A 391 2.26 12.83 20.56
C TYR A 391 3.33 11.79 20.87
N ASP A 392 4.57 12.01 20.48
CA ASP A 392 5.70 11.13 20.73
C ASP A 392 7.02 11.93 20.88
N PRO A 393 7.11 12.82 21.89
CA PRO A 393 8.30 13.67 22.11
C PRO A 393 9.58 12.88 22.41
N ASP A 394 9.45 11.67 22.95
CA ASP A 394 10.56 10.78 23.28
C ASP A 394 10.99 9.87 22.11
N HIS A 395 10.35 10.03 20.94
CA HIS A 395 10.63 9.22 19.75
C HIS A 395 10.56 7.70 20.00
N VAL A 396 9.54 7.26 20.72
CA VAL A 396 9.28 5.83 21.04
C VAL A 396 9.03 5.03 19.75
N PHE A 397 8.23 5.59 18.84
CA PHE A 397 7.92 4.98 17.54
C PHE A 397 8.89 5.47 16.48
N LYS A 398 9.86 4.62 16.12
CA LYS A 398 10.87 4.90 15.10
C LYS A 398 10.55 4.15 13.81
N ASP A 399 10.82 4.78 12.69
CA ASP A 399 10.61 4.21 11.35
C ASP A 399 11.84 4.38 10.45
N ASN A 400 11.75 3.83 9.24
CA ASN A 400 12.76 4.03 8.19
C ASN A 400 12.79 5.47 7.67
N PHE A 401 11.74 6.25 7.93
CA PHE A 401 11.59 7.66 7.58
C PHE A 401 11.53 8.50 8.86
N PRO A 402 12.66 8.71 9.57
CA PRO A 402 12.68 9.40 10.84
C PRO A 402 12.33 10.88 10.67
N LEU A 403 11.32 11.36 11.43
CA LEU A 403 10.86 12.76 11.41
C LEU A 403 11.76 13.72 12.19
N ASP A 404 12.68 13.19 12.96
CA ASP A 404 13.58 13.89 13.90
C ASP A 404 14.91 14.36 13.27
N ARG A 405 15.05 14.25 11.95
CA ARG A 405 16.24 14.67 11.18
C ARG A 405 15.98 15.84 10.25
#